data_24debf1cce6ec8726ff75c94a6ae95a7
#
_entry.id   24debf1cce6ec8726ff75c94a6ae95a7
#
_cell.length_a   1.000
_cell.length_b   1.000
_cell.length_c   1.000
_cell.angle_alpha   90.00
_cell.angle_beta   90.00
_cell.angle_gamma   90.00
#
_symmetry.space_group_name_H-M   'P 1'
#
loop_
_entity.id
_entity.type
_entity.pdbx_description
1 polymer ?
#
loop_
_entity_poly.entity_id
_entity_poly.type
_entity_poly.pdbx_seq_one_letter_code
_entity_poly.pdbx_strand_id
1 'polypeptide(L)'
;KILMHNTNALKFLKSQREHKWEPFQKRTEFHGQTVGIIGTGSIATEIAKRLQGFGVKIIGYKRTPVSAMAYFDEILSGKKGLEYLMSNSDYIIVTVDLNKDTYHMINKDTLKFMKESASIINIARGSIINQKDLTEALKNKSISYAGLDVFEVEPLPEDDELWDLENVYITPHASGI
;
A
#
# COMPACT_ATOMS: atom_id res chain seq x y z
N LYS A 1 6.97 5.25 -3.51
CA LYS A 1 7.03 3.99 -2.75
C LYS A 1 6.89 2.76 -3.68
N ILE A 2 5.87 2.65 -4.54
CA ILE A 2 5.69 1.50 -5.47
C ILE A 2 6.93 1.29 -6.36
N LEU A 3 7.39 2.32 -7.07
CA LEU A 3 8.55 2.21 -7.96
C LEU A 3 9.84 1.84 -7.22
N MET A 4 10.01 2.31 -5.99
CA MET A 4 11.15 1.92 -5.14
C MET A 4 11.14 0.42 -4.82
N HIS A 5 9.95 -0.13 -4.53
CA HIS A 5 9.77 -1.56 -4.31
C HIS A 5 10.07 -2.35 -5.59
N ASN A 6 9.44 -2.00 -6.71
CA ASN A 6 9.57 -2.71 -7.98
C ASN A 6 10.99 -2.75 -8.52
N THR A 7 11.75 -1.67 -8.29
CA THR A 7 13.15 -1.56 -8.72
C THR A 7 14.16 -2.10 -7.70
N ASN A 8 13.72 -2.61 -6.56
CA ASN A 8 14.59 -3.01 -5.44
C ASN A 8 15.51 -1.87 -4.94
N ALA A 9 15.02 -0.61 -4.97
CA ALA A 9 15.84 0.56 -4.69
C ALA A 9 16.52 0.50 -3.32
N LEU A 10 15.81 0.03 -2.27
CA LEU A 10 16.38 -0.09 -0.91
C LEU A 10 17.53 -1.10 -0.88
N LYS A 11 17.37 -2.23 -1.55
CA LYS A 11 18.42 -3.24 -1.64
C LYS A 11 19.66 -2.71 -2.37
N PHE A 12 19.44 -2.01 -3.49
CA PHE A 12 20.56 -1.40 -4.23
C PHE A 12 21.25 -0.30 -3.43
N LEU A 13 20.52 0.50 -2.66
CA LEU A 13 21.11 1.48 -1.75
C LEU A 13 21.99 0.82 -0.66
N LYS A 14 21.54 -0.33 -0.11
CA LYS A 14 22.32 -1.12 0.84
C LYS A 14 23.58 -1.67 0.17
N SER A 15 23.44 -2.33 -0.99
CA SER A 15 24.57 -2.87 -1.75
C SER A 15 25.59 -1.79 -2.14
N GLN A 16 25.13 -0.59 -2.54
CA GLN A 16 25.99 0.55 -2.83
C GLN A 16 26.83 0.97 -1.60
N ARG A 17 26.21 1.05 -0.41
CA ARG A 17 26.91 1.39 0.84
C ARG A 17 27.95 0.34 1.24
N GLU A 18 27.67 -0.92 0.91
CA GLU A 18 28.56 -2.07 1.16
C GLU A 18 29.59 -2.30 0.04
N HIS A 19 29.62 -1.45 -0.99
CA HIS A 19 30.45 -1.56 -2.20
C HIS A 19 30.28 -2.92 -2.93
N LYS A 20 29.05 -3.45 -2.94
CA LYS A 20 28.69 -4.72 -3.59
C LYS A 20 28.00 -4.49 -4.92
N TRP A 21 28.50 -5.14 -5.97
CA TRP A 21 27.85 -5.17 -7.29
C TRP A 21 26.96 -6.41 -7.41
N GLU A 22 25.64 -6.25 -7.31
CA GLU A 22 24.64 -7.33 -7.40
C GLU A 22 23.77 -7.17 -8.65
N PRO A 23 24.17 -7.71 -9.82
CA PRO A 23 23.56 -7.36 -11.10
C PRO A 23 22.18 -7.96 -11.32
N PHE A 24 21.90 -9.13 -10.78
CA PHE A 24 20.69 -9.90 -11.06
C PHE A 24 19.73 -9.92 -9.89
N GLN A 25 18.81 -8.96 -9.87
CA GLN A 25 17.69 -8.94 -8.93
C GLN A 25 16.38 -9.10 -9.70
N LYS A 26 15.49 -9.99 -9.21
CA LYS A 26 14.14 -10.09 -9.73
C LYS A 26 13.44 -8.74 -9.53
N ARG A 27 12.97 -8.15 -10.61
CA ARG A 27 12.19 -6.91 -10.61
C ARG A 27 10.76 -7.21 -11.02
N THR A 28 9.83 -6.39 -10.57
CA THR A 28 8.43 -6.50 -10.95
C THR A 28 8.10 -5.37 -11.93
N GLU A 29 7.59 -5.74 -13.10
CA GLU A 29 7.05 -4.77 -14.06
C GLU A 29 5.80 -4.13 -13.46
N PHE A 30 5.68 -2.81 -13.54
CA PHE A 30 4.48 -2.13 -13.02
C PHE A 30 3.33 -2.13 -14.04
N HIS A 31 3.67 -2.10 -15.33
CA HIS A 31 2.71 -2.21 -16.42
C HIS A 31 1.89 -3.51 -16.31
N GLY A 32 0.59 -3.41 -16.54
CA GLY A 32 -0.34 -4.55 -16.48
C GLY A 32 -0.74 -5.01 -15.07
N GLN A 33 -0.19 -4.40 -14.02
CA GLN A 33 -0.57 -4.70 -12.63
C GLN A 33 -1.90 -4.05 -12.25
N THR A 34 -2.49 -4.50 -11.16
CA THR A 34 -3.72 -3.94 -10.60
C THR A 34 -3.41 -3.11 -9.35
N VAL A 35 -3.86 -1.87 -9.34
CA VAL A 35 -3.77 -0.96 -8.19
C VAL A 35 -5.15 -0.76 -7.59
N GLY A 36 -5.35 -1.22 -6.36
CA GLY A 36 -6.53 -0.95 -5.55
C GLY A 36 -6.34 0.32 -4.74
N ILE A 37 -7.27 1.25 -4.80
CA ILE A 37 -7.22 2.49 -4.01
C ILE A 37 -8.41 2.50 -3.05
N ILE A 38 -8.12 2.42 -1.75
CA ILE A 38 -9.11 2.49 -0.69
C ILE A 38 -9.35 3.97 -0.36
N GLY A 39 -10.52 4.46 -0.76
CA GLY A 39 -10.88 5.86 -0.84
C GLY A 39 -10.88 6.36 -2.28
N THR A 40 -11.79 7.29 -2.61
CA THR A 40 -11.92 7.87 -3.96
C THR A 40 -12.12 9.38 -3.88
N GLY A 41 -11.48 10.00 -2.90
CA GLY A 41 -11.47 11.45 -2.72
C GLY A 41 -10.50 12.15 -3.69
N SER A 42 -10.20 13.42 -3.45
CA SER A 42 -9.32 14.24 -4.29
C SER A 42 -7.93 13.64 -4.46
N ILE A 43 -7.30 13.20 -3.36
CA ILE A 43 -5.98 12.58 -3.38
C ILE A 43 -6.00 11.30 -4.23
N ALA A 44 -6.99 10.42 -4.01
CA ALA A 44 -7.16 9.19 -4.78
C ALA A 44 -7.33 9.45 -6.27
N THR A 45 -8.14 10.45 -6.62
CA THR A 45 -8.38 10.86 -8.02
C THR A 45 -7.09 11.34 -8.68
N GLU A 46 -6.29 12.15 -7.99
CA GLU A 46 -5.00 12.61 -8.50
C GLU A 46 -3.95 11.48 -8.62
N ILE A 47 -3.99 10.50 -7.71
CA ILE A 47 -3.17 9.29 -7.83
C ILE A 47 -3.62 8.47 -9.04
N ALA A 48 -4.91 8.17 -9.16
CA ALA A 48 -5.47 7.39 -10.27
C ALA A 48 -5.14 8.03 -11.63
N LYS A 49 -5.33 9.34 -11.76
CA LYS A 49 -4.96 10.09 -12.97
C LYS A 49 -3.49 9.91 -13.38
N ARG A 50 -2.58 9.95 -12.41
CA ARG A 50 -1.14 9.78 -12.69
C ARG A 50 -0.77 8.32 -12.99
N LEU A 51 -1.48 7.38 -12.39
CA LEU A 51 -1.24 5.95 -12.59
C LEU A 51 -1.64 5.46 -13.98
N GLN A 52 -2.56 6.12 -14.67
CA GLN A 52 -2.94 5.76 -16.05
C GLN A 52 -1.75 5.72 -17.00
N GLY A 53 -0.77 6.62 -16.82
CA GLY A 53 0.45 6.64 -17.64
C GLY A 53 1.35 5.40 -17.51
N PHE A 54 1.10 4.55 -16.50
CA PHE A 54 1.85 3.31 -16.29
C PHE A 54 1.16 2.07 -16.87
N GLY A 55 -0.03 2.19 -17.46
CA GLY A 55 -0.76 1.06 -18.04
C GLY A 55 -1.21 0.03 -17.01
N VAL A 56 -1.59 0.48 -15.82
CA VAL A 56 -2.12 -0.34 -14.73
C VAL A 56 -3.65 -0.32 -14.72
N LYS A 57 -4.28 -1.40 -14.22
CA LYS A 57 -5.72 -1.41 -13.90
C LYS A 57 -5.92 -0.73 -12.54
N ILE A 58 -6.91 0.17 -12.44
CA ILE A 58 -7.17 0.96 -11.22
C ILE A 58 -8.56 0.63 -10.67
N ILE A 59 -8.61 0.02 -9.49
CA ILE A 59 -9.84 -0.32 -8.78
C ILE A 59 -9.98 0.62 -7.59
N GLY A 60 -11.08 1.36 -7.53
CA GLY A 60 -11.41 2.23 -6.40
C GLY A 60 -12.38 1.56 -5.42
N TYR A 61 -12.21 1.84 -4.14
CA TYR A 61 -13.18 1.47 -3.11
C TYR A 61 -13.73 2.69 -2.40
N LYS A 62 -15.05 2.77 -2.26
CA LYS A 62 -15.73 3.81 -1.49
C LYS A 62 -16.95 3.27 -0.74
N ARG A 63 -17.33 3.97 0.33
CA ARG A 63 -18.46 3.57 1.17
C ARG A 63 -19.79 3.60 0.41
N THR A 64 -20.04 4.69 -0.33
CA THR A 64 -21.29 4.87 -1.08
C THR A 64 -21.13 4.33 -2.50
N PRO A 65 -21.98 3.41 -2.95
CA PRO A 65 -21.94 2.88 -4.30
C PRO A 65 -22.09 3.99 -5.35
N VAL A 66 -21.31 3.90 -6.42
CA VAL A 66 -21.45 4.71 -7.65
C VAL A 66 -21.12 3.84 -8.85
N SER A 67 -21.71 4.14 -10.01
CA SER A 67 -21.53 3.33 -11.21
C SER A 67 -20.16 3.49 -11.88
N ALA A 68 -19.60 4.69 -11.82
CA ALA A 68 -18.29 4.99 -12.42
C ALA A 68 -17.68 6.26 -11.80
N MET A 69 -16.37 6.37 -11.90
CA MET A 69 -15.62 7.59 -11.58
C MET A 69 -14.46 7.77 -12.57
N ALA A 70 -14.14 9.03 -12.87
CA ALA A 70 -13.02 9.35 -13.76
C ALA A 70 -11.71 8.74 -13.24
N TYR A 71 -10.91 8.19 -14.15
CA TYR A 71 -9.60 7.57 -13.91
C TYR A 71 -9.60 6.24 -13.18
N PHE A 72 -10.78 5.68 -12.85
CA PHE A 72 -10.91 4.34 -12.28
C PHE A 72 -11.56 3.41 -13.29
N ASP A 73 -11.02 2.21 -13.43
CA ASP A 73 -11.59 1.17 -14.29
C ASP A 73 -12.81 0.51 -13.63
N GLU A 74 -12.80 0.45 -12.30
CA GLU A 74 -13.86 -0.18 -11.52
C GLU A 74 -14.01 0.51 -10.15
N ILE A 75 -15.25 0.66 -9.67
CA ILE A 75 -15.54 1.18 -8.32
C ILE A 75 -16.32 0.14 -7.53
N LEU A 76 -15.80 -0.18 -6.37
CA LEU A 76 -16.34 -1.17 -5.46
C LEU A 76 -16.87 -0.52 -4.17
N SER A 77 -17.80 -1.21 -3.50
CA SER A 77 -18.33 -0.77 -2.21
C SER A 77 -18.78 -1.95 -1.34
N GLY A 78 -18.98 -1.70 -0.06
CA GLY A 78 -19.41 -2.70 0.91
C GLY A 78 -18.32 -3.76 1.19
N LYS A 79 -18.64 -4.68 2.13
CA LYS A 79 -17.67 -5.67 2.60
C LYS A 79 -17.09 -6.54 1.47
N LYS A 80 -17.95 -7.08 0.61
CA LYS A 80 -17.51 -7.91 -0.54
C LYS A 80 -16.66 -7.14 -1.53
N GLY A 81 -16.94 -5.84 -1.72
CA GLY A 81 -16.13 -4.97 -2.57
C GLY A 81 -14.73 -4.75 -2.01
N LEU A 82 -14.60 -4.57 -0.69
CA LEU A 82 -13.29 -4.48 -0.05
C LEU A 82 -12.50 -5.80 -0.18
N GLU A 83 -13.14 -6.93 0.12
CA GLU A 83 -12.54 -8.26 -0.02
C GLU A 83 -12.06 -8.52 -1.46
N TYR A 84 -12.87 -8.15 -2.45
CA TYR A 84 -12.50 -8.25 -3.87
C TYR A 84 -11.30 -7.37 -4.21
N LEU A 85 -11.29 -6.10 -3.78
CA LEU A 85 -10.16 -5.20 -4.00
C LEU A 85 -8.88 -5.78 -3.40
N MET A 86 -8.95 -6.22 -2.12
CA MET A 86 -7.79 -6.78 -1.41
C MET A 86 -7.22 -8.00 -2.14
N SER A 87 -8.08 -8.91 -2.67
CA SER A 87 -7.65 -10.15 -3.30
C SER A 87 -7.17 -9.99 -4.76
N ASN A 88 -7.61 -8.94 -5.45
CA ASN A 88 -7.28 -8.77 -6.86
C ASN A 88 -6.19 -7.73 -7.12
N SER A 89 -5.82 -6.93 -6.12
CA SER A 89 -4.79 -5.89 -6.28
C SER A 89 -3.39 -6.43 -6.04
N ASP A 90 -2.45 -5.92 -6.82
CA ASP A 90 -1.00 -6.13 -6.62
C ASP A 90 -0.42 -5.02 -5.72
N TYR A 91 -1.03 -3.84 -5.77
CA TYR A 91 -0.71 -2.70 -4.89
C TYR A 91 -2.00 -2.14 -4.32
N ILE A 92 -2.02 -1.90 -3.02
CA ILE A 92 -3.14 -1.29 -2.32
C ILE A 92 -2.70 0.05 -1.76
N ILE A 93 -3.39 1.12 -2.11
CA ILE A 93 -3.12 2.48 -1.62
C ILE A 93 -4.27 2.92 -0.73
N VAL A 94 -3.94 3.35 0.49
CA VAL A 94 -4.92 3.79 1.49
C VAL A 94 -4.96 5.31 1.50
N THR A 95 -6.16 5.88 1.23
CA THR A 95 -6.41 7.32 1.13
C THR A 95 -7.71 7.77 1.81
N VAL A 96 -8.35 6.91 2.59
CA VAL A 96 -9.59 7.24 3.32
C VAL A 96 -9.29 8.09 4.55
N ASP A 97 -10.27 8.89 4.97
CA ASP A 97 -10.19 9.61 6.24
C ASP A 97 -10.36 8.64 7.41
N LEU A 98 -9.67 8.92 8.53
CA LEU A 98 -9.84 8.19 9.77
C LEU A 98 -11.15 8.60 10.46
N ASN A 99 -12.02 7.63 10.69
CA ASN A 99 -13.25 7.75 11.44
C ASN A 99 -13.61 6.39 12.06
N LYS A 100 -14.75 6.31 12.77
CA LYS A 100 -15.19 5.05 13.43
C LYS A 100 -15.34 3.85 12.49
N ASP A 101 -15.67 4.09 11.22
CA ASP A 101 -15.90 3.02 10.23
C ASP A 101 -14.60 2.59 9.54
N THR A 102 -13.57 3.45 9.56
CA THR A 102 -12.26 3.20 8.94
C THR A 102 -11.16 2.87 9.95
N TYR A 103 -11.41 3.07 11.25
CA TYR A 103 -10.50 2.67 12.30
C TYR A 103 -10.26 1.16 12.26
N HIS A 104 -9.00 0.74 12.08
CA HIS A 104 -8.59 -0.66 11.92
C HIS A 104 -9.41 -1.43 10.88
N MET A 105 -9.91 -0.74 9.82
CA MET A 105 -10.60 -1.43 8.73
C MET A 105 -9.68 -2.40 8.00
N ILE A 106 -8.38 -2.14 8.04
CA ILE A 106 -7.34 -3.04 7.57
C ILE A 106 -6.69 -3.71 8.79
N ASN A 107 -6.95 -4.99 8.94
CA ASN A 107 -6.52 -5.83 10.06
C ASN A 107 -6.25 -7.24 9.56
N LYS A 108 -5.92 -8.19 10.44
CA LYS A 108 -5.64 -9.58 10.06
C LYS A 108 -6.73 -10.22 9.20
N ASP A 109 -8.02 -9.87 9.43
CA ASP A 109 -9.13 -10.45 8.69
C ASP A 109 -9.28 -9.90 7.29
N THR A 110 -8.81 -8.69 7.02
CA THR A 110 -8.77 -8.11 5.68
C THR A 110 -7.43 -8.35 4.99
N LEU A 111 -6.31 -8.30 5.71
CA LEU A 111 -4.98 -8.59 5.18
C LEU A 111 -4.86 -10.01 4.60
N LYS A 112 -5.56 -11.00 5.18
CA LYS A 112 -5.56 -12.39 4.68
C LYS A 112 -6.10 -12.56 3.26
N PHE A 113 -6.83 -11.57 2.73
CA PHE A 113 -7.28 -11.58 1.34
C PHE A 113 -6.22 -11.09 0.37
N MET A 114 -5.17 -10.40 0.83
CA MET A 114 -4.11 -9.91 -0.05
C MET A 114 -3.33 -11.08 -0.66
N LYS A 115 -2.83 -10.86 -1.88
CA LYS A 115 -1.86 -11.77 -2.49
C LYS A 115 -0.55 -11.72 -1.69
N GLU A 116 0.16 -12.83 -1.57
CA GLU A 116 1.48 -12.87 -0.94
C GLU A 116 2.48 -11.91 -1.62
N SER A 117 2.33 -11.73 -2.94
CA SER A 117 3.13 -10.79 -3.72
C SER A 117 2.69 -9.33 -3.60
N ALA A 118 1.52 -9.06 -3.00
CA ALA A 118 0.96 -7.72 -2.96
C ALA A 118 1.69 -6.80 -1.98
N SER A 119 1.55 -5.51 -2.25
CA SER A 119 2.12 -4.43 -1.45
C SER A 119 1.03 -3.49 -0.95
N ILE A 120 1.19 -2.95 0.26
CA ILE A 120 0.29 -1.94 0.81
C ILE A 120 1.01 -0.61 1.04
N ILE A 121 0.37 0.50 0.68
CA ILE A 121 0.89 1.85 0.85
C ILE A 121 -0.11 2.66 1.68
N ASN A 122 0.30 3.13 2.85
CA ASN A 122 -0.53 3.99 3.68
C ASN A 122 0.03 5.42 3.70
N ILE A 123 -0.77 6.34 3.15
CA ILE A 123 -0.50 7.78 3.14
C ILE A 123 -1.68 8.58 3.75
N ALA A 124 -2.57 7.88 4.46
CA ALA A 124 -3.77 8.47 5.04
C ALA A 124 -3.59 8.76 6.53
N ARG A 125 -3.88 7.77 7.40
CA ARG A 125 -3.64 7.82 8.85
C ARG A 125 -3.23 6.43 9.34
N GLY A 126 -2.33 6.35 10.32
CA GLY A 126 -1.81 5.07 10.84
C GLY A 126 -2.90 4.13 11.33
N SER A 127 -3.79 4.62 12.18
CA SER A 127 -4.87 3.83 12.79
C SER A 127 -5.96 3.31 11.84
N ILE A 128 -5.84 3.53 10.51
CA ILE A 128 -6.69 2.85 9.52
C ILE A 128 -6.25 1.39 9.36
N ILE A 129 -4.97 1.13 9.56
CA ILE A 129 -4.40 -0.21 9.58
C ILE A 129 -4.10 -0.58 11.03
N ASN A 130 -4.49 -1.77 11.48
CA ASN A 130 -3.96 -2.31 12.72
C ASN A 130 -2.47 -2.59 12.53
N GLN A 131 -1.61 -1.76 13.15
CA GLN A 131 -0.16 -1.79 12.93
C GLN A 131 0.46 -3.13 13.35
N LYS A 132 -0.03 -3.72 14.44
CA LYS A 132 0.43 -5.03 14.91
C LYS A 132 0.12 -6.13 13.89
N ASP A 133 -1.11 -6.16 13.37
CA ASP A 133 -1.51 -7.17 12.38
C ASP A 133 -0.71 -7.01 11.06
N LEU A 134 -0.43 -5.76 10.66
CA LEU A 134 0.40 -5.47 9.49
C LEU A 134 1.85 -5.94 9.71
N THR A 135 2.43 -5.64 10.86
CA THR A 135 3.80 -6.07 11.23
C THR A 135 3.92 -7.58 11.17
N GLU A 136 2.98 -8.31 11.75
CA GLU A 136 2.95 -9.77 11.67
C GLU A 136 2.82 -10.28 10.23
N ALA A 137 1.96 -9.67 9.40
CA ALA A 137 1.81 -10.05 8.01
C ALA A 137 3.10 -9.86 7.20
N LEU A 138 3.87 -8.80 7.48
CA LEU A 138 5.15 -8.50 6.85
C LEU A 138 6.26 -9.46 7.31
N LYS A 139 6.33 -9.76 8.62
CA LYS A 139 7.28 -10.72 9.20
C LYS A 139 7.09 -12.12 8.64
N ASN A 140 5.84 -12.56 8.55
CA ASN A 140 5.45 -13.87 8.03
C ASN A 140 5.44 -13.94 6.49
N LYS A 141 5.72 -12.82 5.81
CA LYS A 141 5.69 -12.69 4.34
C LYS A 141 4.35 -13.08 3.72
N SER A 142 3.24 -12.95 4.46
CA SER A 142 1.89 -13.11 3.91
C SER A 142 1.49 -11.94 3.00
N ILE A 143 2.23 -10.84 3.06
CA ILE A 143 2.29 -9.78 2.05
C ILE A 143 3.76 -9.42 1.76
N SER A 144 4.01 -8.90 0.55
CA SER A 144 5.38 -8.69 0.09
C SER A 144 6.05 -7.45 0.69
N TYR A 145 5.30 -6.33 0.83
CA TYR A 145 5.91 -5.03 1.13
C TYR A 145 4.90 -4.04 1.71
N ALA A 146 5.40 -3.13 2.54
CA ALA A 146 4.64 -1.96 2.98
C ALA A 146 5.42 -0.65 2.79
N GLY A 147 4.74 0.36 2.25
CA GLY A 147 5.25 1.73 2.14
C GLY A 147 4.45 2.65 3.07
N LEU A 148 4.96 2.92 4.25
CA LEU A 148 4.25 3.64 5.30
C LEU A 148 4.74 5.08 5.43
N ASP A 149 3.80 6.02 5.49
CA ASP A 149 4.07 7.42 5.76
C ASP A 149 3.50 7.85 7.11
N VAL A 150 2.61 7.03 7.66
CA VAL A 150 1.82 7.31 8.87
C VAL A 150 1.74 6.07 9.76
N PHE A 151 1.64 6.28 11.07
CA PHE A 151 1.70 5.24 12.10
C PHE A 151 0.61 5.44 13.15
N GLU A 152 0.28 4.40 13.93
CA GLU A 152 -0.68 4.53 15.03
C GLU A 152 -0.19 5.48 16.12
N VAL A 153 1.11 5.47 16.37
CA VAL A 153 1.79 6.40 17.28
C VAL A 153 2.84 7.16 16.48
N GLU A 154 2.77 8.48 16.52
CA GLU A 154 3.73 9.38 15.86
C GLU A 154 4.32 10.37 16.88
N PRO A 155 5.65 10.52 16.90
CA PRO A 155 6.66 9.83 16.11
C PRO A 155 6.67 8.33 16.35
N LEU A 156 7.02 7.52 15.33
CA LEU A 156 7.17 6.07 15.47
C LEU A 156 8.23 5.77 16.54
N PRO A 157 7.89 4.99 17.60
CA PRO A 157 8.82 4.64 18.67
C PRO A 157 10.13 4.03 18.13
N GLU A 158 11.25 4.35 18.79
CA GLU A 158 12.58 3.89 18.36
C GLU A 158 12.75 2.36 18.42
N ASP A 159 11.96 1.70 19.27
CA ASP A 159 11.92 0.25 19.48
C ASP A 159 10.83 -0.46 18.66
N ASP A 160 10.15 0.24 17.74
CA ASP A 160 9.13 -0.37 16.89
C ASP A 160 9.76 -1.33 15.88
N GLU A 161 9.22 -2.55 15.80
CA GLU A 161 9.73 -3.62 14.94
C GLU A 161 9.73 -3.27 13.44
N LEU A 162 8.90 -2.33 13.00
CA LEU A 162 8.83 -1.89 11.60
C LEU A 162 10.15 -1.31 11.09
N TRP A 163 11.00 -0.74 11.98
CA TRP A 163 12.30 -0.19 11.59
C TRP A 163 13.26 -1.24 11.03
N ASP A 164 13.17 -2.47 11.53
CA ASP A 164 14.09 -3.55 11.19
C ASP A 164 13.61 -4.43 10.03
N LEU A 165 12.40 -4.19 9.51
CA LEU A 165 11.85 -4.98 8.42
C LEU A 165 12.40 -4.51 7.06
N GLU A 166 13.13 -5.38 6.36
CA GLU A 166 13.70 -5.09 5.04
C GLU A 166 12.64 -4.87 3.94
N ASN A 167 11.41 -5.33 4.17
CA ASN A 167 10.26 -5.15 3.27
C ASN A 167 9.33 -3.99 3.68
N VAL A 168 9.84 -3.04 4.45
CA VAL A 168 9.11 -1.82 4.83
C VAL A 168 9.90 -0.59 4.40
N TYR A 169 9.20 0.39 3.84
CA TYR A 169 9.73 1.71 3.57
C TYR A 169 8.98 2.77 4.36
N ILE A 170 9.69 3.42 5.25
CA ILE A 170 9.16 4.41 6.18
C ILE A 170 9.48 5.82 5.68
N THR A 171 8.50 6.73 5.76
CA THR A 171 8.68 8.17 5.65
C THR A 171 7.94 8.87 6.81
N PRO A 172 8.46 10.00 7.34
CA PRO A 172 7.98 10.60 8.59
C PRO A 172 6.82 11.57 8.32
N HIS A 173 5.65 11.05 7.90
CA HIS A 173 4.42 11.83 7.63
C HIS A 173 4.67 13.00 6.66
N ALA A 174 5.40 12.73 5.57
CA ALA A 174 5.87 13.75 4.63
C ALA A 174 5.21 13.65 3.23
N SER A 175 4.28 12.71 3.02
CA SER A 175 3.68 12.50 1.68
C SER A 175 2.59 13.50 1.32
N GLY A 176 2.17 14.37 2.23
CA GLY A 176 1.06 15.31 2.08
C GLY A 176 1.47 16.79 2.01
N ILE A 177 2.74 17.11 1.73
CA ILE A 177 3.26 18.49 1.61
C ILE A 177 3.15 18.94 0.16
#